data_6c0250fb0e41fbedab919a1382c22202
#
_entry.id   6c0250fb0e41fbedab919a1382c22202
#
_cell.length_a   1.000
_cell.length_b   1.000
_cell.length_c   1.000
_cell.angle_alpha   90.00
_cell.angle_beta   90.00
_cell.angle_gamma   90.00
#
_symmetry.space_group_name_H-M   'P 1'
#
loop_
_entity.id
_entity.type
_entity.pdbx_description
1 polymer ?
#
loop_
_entity_poly.entity_id
_entity_poly.type
_entity_poly.pdbx_seq_one_letter_code
_entity_poly.pdbx_strand_id
1 'polypeptide(L)'
;VFIKDSNGIVDTKPKDFEEGHEKELENLIIDNPEIFPVKDLSGRESAKWIPITKQLGLETGILDTLGIDDEGTIYIIENKLSVNPDKKTVRQQVSDYAFGLINLKEYFDGWEKFCGKIENANKNKDAEGRSFYTKSLEEIIKENVDTDSFDECLNGVKTNFDAGHYTLVVAMNRIPKQLRIAIDGQNEIDEKHKFPLFAFEVNEFQGDSNKTIIVTSTYPYDLADLK
;
A
#
# COMPACT_ATOMS: atom_id res chain seq x y z
N VAL A 1 13.41 20.52 5.26
CA VAL A 1 13.28 19.97 6.63
C VAL A 1 14.57 20.21 7.36
N PHE A 2 14.50 20.81 8.56
CA PHE A 2 15.67 21.05 9.39
C PHE A 2 15.78 19.92 10.42
N ILE A 3 16.94 19.29 10.48
CA ILE A 3 17.25 18.26 11.50
C ILE A 3 18.22 18.84 12.49
N LYS A 4 17.93 18.68 13.78
CA LYS A 4 18.86 19.00 14.87
C LYS A 4 19.56 17.73 15.30
N ASP A 5 20.87 17.67 15.11
CA ASP A 5 21.73 16.62 15.65
C ASP A 5 22.69 17.17 16.71
N SER A 6 23.64 16.35 17.18
CA SER A 6 24.66 16.74 18.14
C SER A 6 25.60 17.86 17.64
N ASN A 7 25.66 18.08 16.32
CA ASN A 7 26.54 19.06 15.68
C ASN A 7 25.80 20.36 15.29
N GLY A 8 24.47 20.41 15.50
CA GLY A 8 23.65 21.59 15.22
C GLY A 8 22.43 21.33 14.37
N ILE A 9 21.95 22.35 13.66
CA ILE A 9 20.82 22.26 12.73
C ILE A 9 21.38 22.08 11.32
N VAL A 10 21.00 20.97 10.68
CA VAL A 10 21.36 20.65 9.29
C VAL A 10 20.14 20.90 8.41
N ASP A 11 20.32 21.67 7.34
CA ASP A 11 19.30 21.81 6.28
C ASP A 11 19.36 20.57 5.39
N THR A 12 18.22 19.92 5.24
CA THR A 12 18.11 18.72 4.41
C THR A 12 17.37 19.04 3.12
N LYS A 13 17.87 18.52 2.02
CA LYS A 13 17.18 18.61 0.73
C LYS A 13 16.31 17.36 0.51
N PRO A 14 15.09 17.53 -0.05
CA PRO A 14 14.33 16.38 -0.50
C PRO A 14 15.12 15.68 -1.60
N LYS A 15 15.10 14.35 -1.59
CA LYS A 15 15.58 13.55 -2.71
C LYS A 15 14.55 13.71 -3.84
N ASP A 16 14.99 14.22 -4.97
CA ASP A 16 14.16 14.25 -6.17
C ASP A 16 14.11 12.83 -6.76
N PHE A 17 12.94 12.24 -6.79
CA PHE A 17 12.73 11.02 -7.55
C PHE A 17 12.69 11.36 -9.03
N GLU A 18 13.55 10.73 -9.82
CA GLU A 18 13.57 10.91 -11.28
C GLU A 18 12.37 10.18 -11.92
N GLU A 19 12.01 10.60 -13.13
CA GLU A 19 10.93 9.95 -13.89
C GLU A 19 11.27 8.47 -14.15
N GLY A 20 10.30 7.59 -13.91
CA GLY A 20 10.48 6.13 -14.06
C GLY A 20 10.99 5.38 -12.82
N HIS A 21 11.20 6.08 -11.70
CA HIS A 21 11.67 5.48 -10.45
C HIS A 21 10.53 5.13 -9.47
N GLU A 22 9.30 4.87 -9.96
CA GLU A 22 8.19 4.39 -9.12
C GLU A 22 8.57 3.12 -8.34
N LYS A 23 9.43 2.28 -8.92
CA LYS A 23 9.96 1.07 -8.27
C LYS A 23 10.81 1.38 -7.03
N GLU A 24 11.50 2.52 -6.98
CA GLU A 24 12.24 2.92 -5.77
C GLU A 24 11.28 3.24 -4.63
N LEU A 25 10.18 3.93 -4.92
CA LEU A 25 9.13 4.23 -3.96
C LEU A 25 8.44 2.95 -3.47
N GLU A 26 8.10 2.04 -4.40
CA GLU A 26 7.54 0.72 -4.07
C GLU A 26 8.47 -0.05 -3.12
N ASN A 27 9.75 -0.17 -3.46
CA ASN A 27 10.74 -0.87 -2.63
C ASN A 27 10.92 -0.19 -1.27
N LEU A 28 10.95 1.15 -1.22
CA LEU A 28 11.08 1.89 0.03
C LEU A 28 9.95 1.55 1.01
N ILE A 29 8.70 1.47 0.53
CA ILE A 29 7.53 1.15 1.35
C ILE A 29 7.58 -0.31 1.81
N ILE A 30 7.96 -1.22 0.93
CA ILE A 30 7.95 -2.66 1.22
C ILE A 30 9.11 -3.06 2.15
N ASP A 31 10.30 -2.51 1.91
CA ASP A 31 11.50 -2.81 2.70
C ASP A 31 11.45 -2.15 4.10
N ASN A 32 10.56 -1.17 4.30
CA ASN A 32 10.37 -0.46 5.57
C ASN A 32 8.87 -0.41 5.93
N PRO A 33 8.27 -1.55 6.30
CA PRO A 33 6.82 -1.65 6.53
C PRO A 33 6.31 -0.70 7.63
N GLU A 34 7.17 -0.27 8.54
CA GLU A 34 6.84 0.68 9.60
C GLU A 34 6.53 2.12 9.12
N ILE A 35 6.92 2.47 7.88
CA ILE A 35 6.58 3.78 7.32
C ILE A 35 5.17 3.84 6.76
N PHE A 36 4.55 2.67 6.48
CA PHE A 36 3.18 2.64 5.97
C PHE A 36 2.19 3.06 7.05
N PRO A 37 1.28 4.00 6.77
CA PRO A 37 0.45 4.65 7.78
C PRO A 37 -0.76 3.80 8.18
N VAL A 38 -0.57 2.51 8.42
CA VAL A 38 -1.65 1.57 8.73
C VAL A 38 -2.48 2.01 9.94
N LYS A 39 -1.89 2.68 10.90
CA LYS A 39 -2.58 3.21 12.08
C LYS A 39 -3.61 4.27 11.72
N ASP A 40 -3.22 5.22 10.87
CA ASP A 40 -4.11 6.27 10.38
C ASP A 40 -5.22 5.67 9.51
N LEU A 41 -4.87 4.71 8.64
CA LEU A 41 -5.80 4.09 7.70
C LEU A 41 -6.79 3.13 8.36
N SER A 42 -6.40 2.44 9.44
CA SER A 42 -7.27 1.52 10.19
C SER A 42 -7.98 2.17 11.37
N GLY A 43 -7.49 3.33 11.84
CA GLY A 43 -7.93 3.96 13.09
C GLY A 43 -7.48 3.21 14.34
N ARG A 44 -6.50 2.30 14.26
CA ARG A 44 -6.01 1.47 15.36
C ARG A 44 -4.54 1.75 15.64
N GLU A 45 -4.24 2.24 16.84
CA GLU A 45 -2.86 2.55 17.27
C GLU A 45 -1.92 1.32 17.27
N SER A 46 -2.47 0.12 17.49
CA SER A 46 -1.71 -1.13 17.52
C SER A 46 -1.55 -1.78 16.15
N ALA A 47 -2.21 -1.26 15.11
CA ALA A 47 -2.20 -1.89 13.79
C ALA A 47 -0.79 -2.04 13.23
N LYS A 48 -0.53 -3.20 12.65
CA LYS A 48 0.71 -3.54 11.94
C LYS A 48 0.39 -3.81 10.48
N TRP A 49 1.14 -3.19 9.59
CA TRP A 49 1.05 -3.49 8.17
C TRP A 49 2.00 -4.61 7.78
N ILE A 50 1.50 -5.53 6.97
CA ILE A 50 2.20 -6.72 6.50
C ILE A 50 2.17 -6.71 4.98
N PRO A 51 3.29 -6.43 4.29
CA PRO A 51 3.35 -6.55 2.84
C PRO A 51 3.23 -8.01 2.42
N ILE A 52 2.34 -8.31 1.47
CA ILE A 52 2.05 -9.68 1.04
C ILE A 52 2.74 -10.00 -0.27
N THR A 53 2.60 -9.12 -1.26
CA THR A 53 3.20 -9.33 -2.58
C THR A 53 3.29 -8.02 -3.35
N LYS A 54 4.13 -8.02 -4.37
CA LYS A 54 4.18 -6.96 -5.39
C LYS A 54 3.95 -7.53 -6.78
N GLN A 55 3.52 -6.66 -7.69
CA GLN A 55 3.30 -6.98 -9.10
C GLN A 55 2.32 -8.16 -9.27
N LEU A 56 1.17 -8.10 -8.54
CA LEU A 56 0.14 -9.13 -8.62
C LEU A 56 -0.64 -9.01 -9.93
N GLY A 57 -0.55 -10.03 -10.80
CA GLY A 57 -1.27 -10.08 -12.07
C GLY A 57 -2.76 -10.34 -11.88
N LEU A 58 -3.60 -9.36 -12.23
CA LEU A 58 -5.06 -9.45 -12.29
C LEU A 58 -5.54 -9.37 -13.74
N GLU A 59 -6.79 -9.70 -14.01
CA GLU A 59 -7.37 -9.53 -15.36
C GLU A 59 -7.45 -8.06 -15.79
N THR A 60 -7.55 -7.16 -14.82
CA THR A 60 -7.65 -5.70 -15.03
C THR A 60 -6.29 -4.99 -15.11
N GLY A 61 -5.19 -5.67 -14.84
CA GLY A 61 -3.84 -5.11 -14.86
C GLY A 61 -2.90 -5.77 -13.87
N ILE A 62 -1.76 -5.12 -13.63
CA ILE A 62 -0.76 -5.54 -12.64
C ILE A 62 -0.83 -4.59 -11.45
N LEU A 63 -1.26 -5.10 -10.30
CA LEU A 63 -1.31 -4.37 -9.04
C LEU A 63 0.09 -4.25 -8.47
N ASP A 64 0.52 -3.02 -8.14
CA ASP A 64 1.90 -2.79 -7.67
C ASP A 64 2.18 -3.48 -6.34
N THR A 65 1.42 -3.16 -5.31
CA THR A 65 1.64 -3.73 -3.97
C THR A 65 0.33 -4.13 -3.32
N LEU A 66 0.27 -5.35 -2.82
CA LEU A 66 -0.78 -5.86 -1.95
C LEU A 66 -0.23 -6.06 -0.54
N GLY A 67 -0.92 -5.56 0.45
CA GLY A 67 -0.63 -5.80 1.86
C GLY A 67 -1.89 -6.01 2.67
N ILE A 68 -1.71 -6.40 3.92
CA ILE A 68 -2.78 -6.55 4.90
C ILE A 68 -2.38 -5.88 6.21
N ASP A 69 -3.33 -5.71 7.12
CA ASP A 69 -3.00 -5.50 8.52
C ASP A 69 -3.18 -6.77 9.36
N ASP A 70 -2.84 -6.67 10.63
CA ASP A 70 -2.89 -7.77 11.59
C ASP A 70 -4.33 -8.26 11.92
N GLU A 71 -5.38 -7.56 11.47
CA GLU A 71 -6.78 -8.00 11.51
C GLU A 71 -7.31 -8.46 10.15
N GLY A 72 -6.47 -8.45 9.12
CA GLY A 72 -6.80 -8.94 7.78
C GLY A 72 -7.51 -7.94 6.88
N THR A 73 -7.46 -6.63 7.17
CA THR A 73 -7.85 -5.60 6.19
C THR A 73 -6.92 -5.67 5.00
N ILE A 74 -7.47 -5.64 3.79
CA ILE A 74 -6.69 -5.73 2.55
C ILE A 74 -6.42 -4.33 2.00
N TYR A 75 -5.15 -4.00 1.76
CA TYR A 75 -4.69 -2.75 1.18
C TYR A 75 -4.19 -2.98 -0.25
N ILE A 76 -4.75 -2.23 -1.19
CA ILE A 76 -4.36 -2.19 -2.61
C ILE A 76 -3.59 -0.89 -2.82
N ILE A 77 -2.30 -0.99 -3.16
CA ILE A 77 -1.42 0.17 -3.25
C ILE A 77 -0.92 0.33 -4.68
N GLU A 78 -1.15 1.50 -5.26
CA GLU A 78 -0.53 1.98 -6.50
C GLU A 78 0.57 2.97 -6.16
N ASN A 79 1.77 2.75 -6.70
CA ASN A 79 2.92 3.61 -6.49
C ASN A 79 3.08 4.56 -7.67
N LYS A 80 3.12 5.88 -7.43
CA LYS A 80 3.20 6.87 -8.50
C LYS A 80 4.07 8.05 -8.13
N LEU A 81 4.91 8.51 -9.05
CA LEU A 81 5.65 9.75 -8.86
C LEU A 81 4.83 10.97 -9.32
N SER A 82 4.96 12.06 -8.58
CA SER A 82 4.24 13.31 -8.86
C SER A 82 4.65 13.97 -10.19
N VAL A 83 5.81 13.62 -10.71
CA VAL A 83 6.33 14.09 -12.01
C VAL A 83 5.68 13.39 -13.19
N ASN A 84 5.00 12.25 -12.98
CA ASN A 84 4.33 11.54 -14.05
C ASN A 84 3.06 12.29 -14.48
N PRO A 85 2.90 12.63 -15.78
CA PRO A 85 1.78 13.46 -16.27
C PRO A 85 0.41 12.76 -16.18
N ASP A 86 0.36 11.44 -16.04
CA ASP A 86 -0.87 10.66 -16.15
C ASP A 86 -1.66 10.52 -14.82
N LYS A 87 -1.85 11.66 -14.15
CA LYS A 87 -2.48 11.75 -12.82
C LYS A 87 -3.98 11.41 -12.81
N LYS A 88 -4.65 11.40 -13.95
CA LYS A 88 -6.08 11.04 -14.03
C LYS A 88 -6.31 9.54 -13.98
N THR A 89 -5.34 8.76 -14.42
CA THR A 89 -5.40 7.30 -14.48
C THR A 89 -5.12 6.61 -13.15
N VAL A 90 -4.39 7.24 -12.23
CA VAL A 90 -3.98 6.58 -10.96
C VAL A 90 -5.20 6.10 -10.14
N ARG A 91 -6.21 6.96 -9.97
CA ARG A 91 -7.45 6.57 -9.29
C ARG A 91 -8.16 5.45 -10.03
N GLN A 92 -8.20 5.52 -11.35
CA GLN A 92 -8.81 4.48 -12.17
C GLN A 92 -8.06 3.15 -12.03
N GLN A 93 -6.73 3.16 -12.05
CA GLN A 93 -5.90 1.96 -11.90
C GLN A 93 -6.17 1.25 -10.56
N VAL A 94 -6.12 1.97 -9.44
CA VAL A 94 -6.36 1.34 -8.12
C VAL A 94 -7.79 0.81 -7.99
N SER A 95 -8.77 1.47 -8.60
CA SER A 95 -10.16 0.98 -8.67
C SER A 95 -10.29 -0.25 -9.57
N ASP A 96 -9.61 -0.27 -10.70
CA ASP A 96 -9.61 -1.42 -11.62
C ASP A 96 -9.00 -2.66 -10.96
N TYR A 97 -7.98 -2.50 -10.10
CA TYR A 97 -7.43 -3.61 -9.31
C TYR A 97 -8.45 -4.15 -8.30
N ALA A 98 -9.18 -3.28 -7.60
CA ALA A 98 -10.26 -3.71 -6.71
C ALA A 98 -11.33 -4.50 -7.47
N PHE A 99 -11.74 -4.04 -8.65
CA PHE A 99 -12.65 -4.79 -9.54
C PHE A 99 -12.03 -6.11 -10.02
N GLY A 100 -10.73 -6.14 -10.29
CA GLY A 100 -10.02 -7.38 -10.62
C GLY A 100 -10.08 -8.42 -9.51
N LEU A 101 -9.96 -8.01 -8.25
CA LEU A 101 -10.12 -8.89 -7.09
C LEU A 101 -11.59 -9.31 -6.89
N ILE A 102 -12.56 -8.40 -7.11
CA ILE A 102 -13.99 -8.74 -7.07
C ILE A 102 -14.32 -9.79 -8.15
N ASN A 103 -13.85 -9.61 -9.36
CA ASN A 103 -14.05 -10.59 -10.42
C ASN A 103 -13.45 -11.95 -10.04
N LEU A 104 -12.26 -11.93 -9.40
CA LEU A 104 -11.60 -13.15 -8.96
C LEU A 104 -12.41 -13.92 -7.92
N LYS A 105 -13.04 -13.23 -6.94
CA LYS A 105 -13.86 -13.87 -5.91
C LYS A 105 -15.15 -14.51 -6.44
N GLU A 106 -15.67 -14.04 -7.58
CA GLU A 106 -16.89 -14.59 -8.17
C GLU A 106 -16.68 -16.00 -8.79
N TYR A 107 -15.43 -16.46 -8.94
CA TYR A 107 -15.16 -17.84 -9.29
C TYR A 107 -15.46 -18.78 -8.13
N PHE A 108 -15.92 -20.00 -8.41
CA PHE A 108 -16.19 -21.04 -7.40
C PHE A 108 -14.98 -21.33 -6.50
N ASP A 109 -13.77 -21.25 -7.08
CA ASP A 109 -12.48 -21.42 -6.40
C ASP A 109 -11.72 -20.09 -6.23
N GLY A 110 -12.46 -18.98 -6.04
CA GLY A 110 -11.90 -17.63 -6.04
C GLY A 110 -10.83 -17.41 -4.97
N TRP A 111 -11.05 -17.95 -3.76
CA TRP A 111 -10.07 -17.87 -2.67
C TRP A 111 -8.77 -18.62 -3.00
N GLU A 112 -8.88 -19.84 -3.49
CA GLU A 112 -7.73 -20.65 -3.89
C GLU A 112 -6.96 -19.99 -5.04
N LYS A 113 -7.68 -19.39 -6.00
CA LYS A 113 -7.07 -18.60 -7.08
C LYS A 113 -6.35 -17.37 -6.57
N PHE A 114 -6.93 -16.66 -5.59
CA PHE A 114 -6.30 -15.51 -4.96
C PHE A 114 -4.99 -15.90 -4.28
N CYS A 115 -5.01 -16.93 -3.42
CA CYS A 115 -3.81 -17.46 -2.77
C CYS A 115 -2.76 -17.93 -3.79
N GLY A 116 -3.19 -18.66 -4.83
CA GLY A 116 -2.31 -19.13 -5.90
C GLY A 116 -1.67 -18.00 -6.71
N LYS A 117 -2.40 -16.90 -6.96
CA LYS A 117 -1.83 -15.72 -7.62
C LYS A 117 -0.76 -15.04 -6.76
N ILE A 118 -0.99 -14.89 -5.45
CA ILE A 118 0.00 -14.37 -4.50
C ILE A 118 1.26 -15.25 -4.51
N GLU A 119 1.09 -16.55 -4.36
CA GLU A 119 2.21 -17.49 -4.36
C GLU A 119 3.02 -17.44 -5.67
N ASN A 120 2.34 -17.34 -6.82
CA ASN A 120 3.00 -17.23 -8.12
C ASN A 120 3.73 -15.88 -8.28
N ALA A 121 3.14 -14.76 -7.84
CA ALA A 121 3.79 -13.47 -7.86
C ALA A 121 5.06 -13.48 -6.98
N ASN A 122 4.98 -14.09 -5.79
CA ASN A 122 6.09 -14.19 -4.85
C ASN A 122 7.23 -15.12 -5.32
N LYS A 123 6.98 -16.03 -6.27
CA LYS A 123 8.01 -16.86 -6.90
C LYS A 123 8.77 -16.14 -8.01
N ASN A 124 8.21 -15.05 -8.54
CA ASN A 124 8.87 -14.27 -9.58
C ASN A 124 10.03 -13.48 -8.97
N LYS A 125 11.12 -13.41 -9.70
CA LYS A 125 12.24 -12.54 -9.35
C LYS A 125 12.01 -11.17 -9.94
N ASP A 126 12.32 -10.14 -9.17
CA ASP A 126 12.37 -8.78 -9.70
C ASP A 126 13.51 -8.62 -10.73
N ALA A 127 13.56 -7.46 -11.40
CA ALA A 127 14.57 -7.20 -12.44
C ALA A 127 16.00 -7.26 -11.93
N GLU A 128 16.25 -7.15 -10.62
CA GLU A 128 17.57 -7.27 -9.98
C GLU A 128 17.86 -8.71 -9.50
N GLY A 129 16.96 -9.65 -9.80
CA GLY A 129 17.12 -11.06 -9.41
C GLY A 129 16.83 -11.33 -7.94
N ARG A 130 16.25 -10.39 -7.20
CA ARG A 130 15.77 -10.62 -5.84
C ARG A 130 14.52 -11.48 -5.88
N SER A 131 14.49 -12.52 -5.05
CA SER A 131 13.26 -13.26 -4.77
C SER A 131 12.47 -12.46 -3.75
N PHE A 132 11.40 -11.83 -4.18
CA PHE A 132 10.51 -11.11 -3.29
C PHE A 132 9.50 -12.11 -2.74
N TYR A 133 9.62 -12.47 -1.48
CA TYR A 133 8.87 -13.50 -0.79
C TYR A 133 8.67 -14.80 -1.64
N THR A 134 9.26 -15.90 -1.22
CA THR A 134 8.98 -17.23 -1.80
C THR A 134 7.85 -17.94 -1.07
N LYS A 135 7.00 -17.18 -0.36
CA LYS A 135 6.07 -17.69 0.63
C LYS A 135 4.62 -17.57 0.18
N SER A 136 3.79 -18.49 0.66
CA SER A 136 2.35 -18.39 0.58
C SER A 136 1.80 -17.30 1.50
N LEU A 137 0.54 -16.90 1.30
CA LEU A 137 -0.16 -15.96 2.17
C LEU A 137 -0.15 -16.41 3.64
N GLU A 138 -0.44 -17.70 3.89
CA GLU A 138 -0.47 -18.27 5.24
C GLU A 138 0.90 -18.21 5.92
N GLU A 139 1.98 -18.52 5.19
CA GLU A 139 3.35 -18.45 5.72
C GLU A 139 3.73 -17.02 6.09
N ILE A 140 3.35 -16.04 5.26
CA ILE A 140 3.62 -14.62 5.54
C ILE A 140 2.86 -14.17 6.78
N ILE A 141 1.56 -14.50 6.90
CA ILE A 141 0.76 -14.14 8.08
C ILE A 141 1.38 -14.76 9.34
N LYS A 142 1.68 -16.06 9.30
CA LYS A 142 2.25 -16.79 10.45
C LYS A 142 3.57 -16.22 10.97
N GLU A 143 4.36 -15.62 10.10
CA GLU A 143 5.63 -15.00 10.50
C GLU A 143 5.47 -13.58 11.08
N ASN A 144 4.37 -12.90 10.79
CA ASN A 144 4.18 -11.49 11.10
C ASN A 144 3.16 -11.21 12.21
N VAL A 145 2.32 -12.19 12.55
CA VAL A 145 1.37 -12.09 13.66
C VAL A 145 1.67 -13.12 14.75
N ASP A 146 1.21 -12.86 15.96
CA ASP A 146 1.34 -13.81 17.05
C ASP A 146 0.53 -15.09 16.75
N THR A 147 1.00 -16.24 17.28
CA THR A 147 0.38 -17.55 17.01
C THR A 147 -1.11 -17.57 17.35
N ASP A 148 -1.50 -16.90 18.44
CA ASP A 148 -2.89 -16.85 18.89
C ASP A 148 -3.79 -15.98 17.98
N SER A 149 -3.20 -15.08 17.20
CA SER A 149 -3.89 -14.16 16.28
C SER A 149 -3.88 -14.65 14.83
N PHE A 150 -3.17 -15.73 14.51
CA PHE A 150 -3.04 -16.23 13.14
C PHE A 150 -4.38 -16.55 12.47
N ASP A 151 -5.20 -17.36 13.14
CA ASP A 151 -6.50 -17.78 12.59
C ASP A 151 -7.45 -16.59 12.44
N GLU A 152 -7.40 -15.63 13.36
CA GLU A 152 -8.22 -14.41 13.32
C GLU A 152 -7.82 -13.53 12.13
N CYS A 153 -6.53 -13.28 11.93
CA CYS A 153 -6.00 -12.52 10.80
C CYS A 153 -6.34 -13.19 9.47
N LEU A 154 -6.07 -14.48 9.31
CA LEU A 154 -6.36 -15.23 8.08
C LEU A 154 -7.86 -15.22 7.74
N ASN A 155 -8.73 -15.42 8.75
CA ASN A 155 -10.17 -15.33 8.58
C ASN A 155 -10.62 -13.92 8.24
N GLY A 156 -9.97 -12.89 8.80
CA GLY A 156 -10.18 -11.49 8.46
C GLY A 156 -9.90 -11.22 6.98
N VAL A 157 -8.75 -11.66 6.48
CA VAL A 157 -8.39 -11.54 5.04
C VAL A 157 -9.44 -12.21 4.17
N LYS A 158 -9.83 -13.44 4.49
CA LYS A 158 -10.82 -14.20 3.73
C LYS A 158 -12.18 -13.49 3.73
N THR A 159 -12.62 -13.02 4.90
CA THR A 159 -13.89 -12.29 5.06
C THR A 159 -13.89 -11.00 4.22
N ASN A 160 -12.82 -10.21 4.26
CA ASN A 160 -12.71 -8.98 3.48
C ASN A 160 -12.64 -9.28 1.97
N PHE A 161 -11.91 -10.32 1.56
CA PHE A 161 -11.88 -10.78 0.18
C PHE A 161 -13.28 -11.18 -0.30
N ASP A 162 -13.99 -12.03 0.43
CA ASP A 162 -15.34 -12.52 0.10
C ASP A 162 -16.38 -11.38 0.12
N ALA A 163 -16.24 -10.42 1.01
CA ALA A 163 -17.09 -9.23 1.05
C ALA A 163 -16.77 -8.22 -0.08
N GLY A 164 -15.56 -8.29 -0.65
CA GLY A 164 -15.04 -7.31 -1.59
C GLY A 164 -14.75 -5.97 -0.91
N HIS A 165 -14.23 -6.00 0.31
CA HIS A 165 -13.83 -4.83 1.08
C HIS A 165 -12.32 -4.62 0.98
N TYR A 166 -11.91 -3.54 0.35
CA TYR A 166 -10.50 -3.21 0.12
C TYR A 166 -10.23 -1.75 0.43
N THR A 167 -9.14 -1.47 1.12
CA THR A 167 -8.64 -0.10 1.29
C THR A 167 -7.72 0.24 0.14
N LEU A 168 -8.06 1.28 -0.61
CA LEU A 168 -7.30 1.74 -1.77
C LEU A 168 -6.32 2.82 -1.35
N VAL A 169 -5.07 2.71 -1.76
CA VAL A 169 -4.01 3.66 -1.40
C VAL A 169 -3.21 4.05 -2.64
N VAL A 170 -3.03 5.35 -2.83
CA VAL A 170 -2.08 5.89 -3.82
C VAL A 170 -0.86 6.41 -3.08
N ALA A 171 0.27 5.71 -3.21
CA ALA A 171 1.54 6.14 -2.62
C ALA A 171 2.30 7.05 -3.59
N MET A 172 2.71 8.23 -3.13
CA MET A 172 3.37 9.25 -3.94
C MET A 172 4.46 9.99 -3.16
N ASN A 173 5.42 10.59 -3.89
CA ASN A 173 6.37 11.52 -3.30
C ASN A 173 5.76 12.93 -3.08
N ARG A 174 4.60 13.22 -3.63
CA ARG A 174 3.83 14.44 -3.41
C ARG A 174 2.38 14.25 -3.85
N ILE A 175 1.43 14.56 -2.96
CA ILE A 175 -0.01 14.46 -3.24
C ILE A 175 -0.48 15.75 -3.94
N PRO A 176 -0.82 15.72 -5.24
CA PRO A 176 -1.30 16.90 -5.95
C PRO A 176 -2.74 17.23 -5.55
N LYS A 177 -3.11 18.52 -5.65
CA LYS A 177 -4.46 19.01 -5.30
C LYS A 177 -5.58 18.27 -6.05
N GLN A 178 -5.36 17.94 -7.31
CA GLN A 178 -6.36 17.22 -8.13
C GLN A 178 -6.64 15.80 -7.60
N LEU A 179 -5.62 15.14 -7.05
CA LEU A 179 -5.81 13.82 -6.44
C LEU A 179 -6.60 13.95 -5.13
N ARG A 180 -6.34 14.96 -4.30
CA ARG A 180 -7.12 15.22 -3.09
C ARG A 180 -8.61 15.39 -3.41
N ILE A 181 -8.95 16.23 -4.39
CA ILE A 181 -10.34 16.42 -4.85
C ILE A 181 -10.96 15.09 -5.35
N ALA A 182 -10.17 14.28 -6.04
CA ALA A 182 -10.65 12.99 -6.54
C ALA A 182 -10.90 11.98 -5.41
N ILE A 183 -10.06 11.99 -4.37
CA ILE A 183 -10.21 11.17 -3.16
C ILE A 183 -11.49 11.58 -2.41
N ASP A 184 -11.68 12.88 -2.15
CA ASP A 184 -12.86 13.40 -1.48
C ASP A 184 -14.13 12.96 -2.20
N GLY A 185 -14.18 13.17 -3.54
CA GLY A 185 -15.33 12.77 -4.34
C GLY A 185 -15.56 11.25 -4.40
N GLN A 186 -14.49 10.44 -4.36
CA GLN A 186 -14.61 8.98 -4.31
C GLN A 186 -15.21 8.53 -2.97
N ASN A 187 -14.67 9.04 -1.87
CA ASN A 187 -15.09 8.66 -0.53
C ASN A 187 -16.50 9.15 -0.21
N GLU A 188 -16.92 10.32 -0.75
CA GLU A 188 -18.29 10.84 -0.62
C GLU A 188 -19.31 9.94 -1.34
N ILE A 189 -18.94 9.34 -2.49
CA ILE A 189 -19.85 8.46 -3.26
C ILE A 189 -19.87 7.04 -2.68
N ASP A 190 -18.81 6.59 -2.03
CA ASP A 190 -18.71 5.25 -1.44
C ASP A 190 -19.47 5.16 -0.10
N GLU A 191 -20.81 5.24 -0.18
CA GLU A 191 -21.72 5.21 0.98
C GLU A 191 -21.54 3.99 1.91
N LYS A 192 -20.94 2.92 1.39
CA LYS A 192 -20.71 1.66 2.15
C LYS A 192 -19.27 1.50 2.59
N HIS A 193 -18.42 2.45 2.29
CA HIS A 193 -16.98 2.40 2.58
C HIS A 193 -16.32 1.07 2.17
N LYS A 194 -16.76 0.51 1.04
CA LYS A 194 -16.19 -0.75 0.51
C LYS A 194 -14.81 -0.54 -0.07
N PHE A 195 -14.56 0.65 -0.61
CA PHE A 195 -13.33 1.03 -1.29
C PHE A 195 -12.87 2.42 -0.86
N PRO A 196 -12.65 2.66 0.45
CA PRO A 196 -12.14 3.94 0.89
C PRO A 196 -10.79 4.19 0.21
N LEU A 197 -10.63 5.37 -0.36
CA LEU A 197 -9.44 5.78 -1.09
C LEU A 197 -8.63 6.78 -0.29
N PHE A 198 -7.35 6.49 -0.16
CA PHE A 198 -6.37 7.35 0.52
C PHE A 198 -5.21 7.67 -0.39
N ALA A 199 -4.51 8.76 -0.11
CA ALA A 199 -3.17 8.99 -0.61
C ALA A 199 -2.17 8.97 0.54
N PHE A 200 -1.00 8.40 0.26
CA PHE A 200 0.13 8.29 1.16
C PHE A 200 1.33 9.01 0.55
N GLU A 201 1.78 10.09 1.18
CA GLU A 201 2.94 10.85 0.73
C GLU A 201 4.19 10.39 1.47
N VAL A 202 5.23 10.06 0.71
CA VAL A 202 6.54 9.64 1.23
C VAL A 202 7.62 10.55 0.69
N ASN A 203 8.29 11.27 1.57
CA ASN A 203 9.41 12.14 1.24
C ASN A 203 10.69 11.62 1.89
N GLU A 204 11.72 11.42 1.07
CA GLU A 204 13.05 11.06 1.52
C GLU A 204 13.94 12.31 1.54
N PHE A 205 14.62 12.56 2.66
CA PHE A 205 15.56 13.67 2.80
C PHE A 205 16.95 13.12 3.13
N GLN A 206 17.95 13.60 2.42
CA GLN A 206 19.35 13.27 2.70
C GLN A 206 20.01 14.40 3.47
N GLY A 207 20.61 14.06 4.61
CA GLY A 207 21.46 14.96 5.40
C GLY A 207 22.95 14.74 5.11
N ASP A 208 23.79 15.69 5.53
CA ASP A 208 25.26 15.67 5.31
C ASP A 208 25.99 14.46 5.93
N SER A 209 25.33 13.70 6.80
CA SER A 209 25.89 12.56 7.54
C SER A 209 25.53 11.18 6.95
N ASN A 210 25.15 11.06 5.70
CA ASN A 210 24.60 9.84 5.08
C ASN A 210 23.35 9.29 5.81
N LYS A 211 22.70 10.10 6.64
CA LYS A 211 21.42 9.73 7.24
C LYS A 211 20.30 10.11 6.32
N THR A 212 19.45 9.14 6.04
CA THR A 212 18.18 9.34 5.35
C THR A 212 17.07 9.55 6.38
N ILE A 213 16.24 10.55 6.14
CA ILE A 213 15.02 10.79 6.91
C ILE A 213 13.85 10.61 5.99
N ILE A 214 12.90 9.80 6.42
CA ILE A 214 11.65 9.58 5.73
C ILE A 214 10.58 10.36 6.49
N VAL A 215 9.85 11.20 5.78
CA VAL A 215 8.69 11.94 6.30
C VAL A 215 7.47 11.48 5.53
N THR A 216 6.47 11.05 6.26
CA THR A 216 5.23 10.52 5.69
C THR A 216 4.04 11.37 6.08
N SER A 217 3.02 11.40 5.23
CA SER A 217 1.71 11.96 5.54
C SER A 217 0.61 11.25 4.76
N THR A 218 -0.60 11.24 5.31
CA THR A 218 -1.81 10.66 4.68
C THR A 218 -2.80 11.73 4.27
N TYR A 219 -3.65 11.39 3.31
CA TYR A 219 -4.82 12.19 2.94
C TYR A 219 -5.99 11.26 2.60
N PRO A 220 -7.21 11.46 3.17
CA PRO A 220 -7.48 12.36 4.29
C PRO A 220 -6.69 11.97 5.55
N TYR A 221 -6.54 12.91 6.48
CA TYR A 221 -5.66 12.72 7.65
C TYR A 221 -6.25 11.77 8.70
N ASP A 222 -7.57 11.53 8.66
CA ASP A 222 -8.27 10.67 9.64
C ASP A 222 -9.44 9.97 8.95
N LEU A 223 -9.70 8.71 9.29
CA LEU A 223 -10.93 8.00 8.96
C LEU A 223 -12.18 8.71 9.51
N ALA A 224 -12.05 9.46 10.61
CA ALA A 224 -13.13 10.26 11.16
C ALA A 224 -13.57 11.39 10.21
N ASP A 225 -12.69 11.84 9.32
CA ASP A 225 -13.00 12.84 8.28
C ASP A 225 -13.85 12.26 7.14
N LEU A 226 -14.03 10.92 7.08
CA LEU A 226 -14.86 10.21 6.11
C LEU A 226 -16.32 9.97 6.62
N LYS A 227 -16.63 10.42 7.82
CA LYS A 227 -17.98 10.28 8.42
C LYS A 227 -18.78 11.59 8.25
#